data_7b22bedec2297b182cff09a2bda7439f
#
_entry.id   7b22bedec2297b182cff09a2bda7439f
#
_cell.length_a   1.000
_cell.length_b   1.000
_cell.length_c   1.000
_cell.angle_alpha   90.00
_cell.angle_beta   90.00
_cell.angle_gamma   90.00
#
_symmetry.space_group_name_H-M   'P 1'
#
loop_
_entity.id
_entity.type
_entity.pdbx_description
1 polymer ?
#
loop_
_entity_poly.entity_id
_entity_poly.type
_entity_poly.pdbx_seq_one_letter_code
_entity_poly.pdbx_strand_id
1 'polypeptide(L)'
;MNIKHTVTALALGALSLSSFEVSAQQENYFRAIGTPHAPKVEIAWNRYYSAEGLWDLMKKIAVAHPKLAKIESIGKSVEGRDILTLTITDFATGKDTDKPAMWIDGNIHSNEVQGGEFSLYVAWYLT
;
A
#
# COMPACT_ATOMS: atom_id res chain seq x y z
N MET A 1 33.72 -70.13 -26.07
CA MET A 1 34.11 -68.73 -26.15
C MET A 1 32.96 -67.88 -25.56
N ASN A 2 33.01 -67.57 -24.26
CA ASN A 2 31.94 -66.91 -23.53
C ASN A 2 32.20 -65.41 -23.44
N ILE A 3 31.34 -64.63 -24.09
CA ILE A 3 31.36 -63.18 -24.04
C ILE A 3 30.45 -62.74 -22.90
N LYS A 4 31.04 -62.22 -21.80
CA LYS A 4 30.32 -61.62 -20.71
C LYS A 4 29.99 -60.16 -21.08
N HIS A 5 28.73 -59.82 -21.21
CA HIS A 5 28.28 -58.44 -21.35
C HIS A 5 28.22 -57.81 -19.96
N THR A 6 29.11 -56.84 -19.77
CA THR A 6 29.07 -56.01 -18.57
C THR A 6 28.08 -54.88 -18.81
N VAL A 7 26.99 -54.85 -18.06
CA VAL A 7 26.00 -53.78 -18.08
C VAL A 7 26.46 -52.71 -17.09
N THR A 8 26.85 -51.57 -17.61
CA THR A 8 27.20 -50.39 -16.81
C THR A 8 25.91 -49.64 -16.45
N ALA A 9 25.54 -49.68 -15.20
CA ALA A 9 24.40 -48.89 -14.71
C ALA A 9 24.83 -47.42 -14.56
N LEU A 10 24.22 -46.53 -15.35
CA LEU A 10 24.31 -45.09 -15.14
C LEU A 10 23.44 -44.72 -13.95
N ALA A 11 24.07 -44.25 -12.89
CA ALA A 11 23.36 -43.60 -11.78
C ALA A 11 22.97 -42.18 -12.19
N LEU A 12 21.67 -41.94 -12.41
CA LEU A 12 21.13 -40.60 -12.52
C LEU A 12 21.13 -39.95 -11.13
N GLY A 13 22.04 -39.01 -10.93
CA GLY A 13 22.03 -38.14 -9.77
C GLY A 13 20.81 -37.22 -9.82
N ALA A 14 19.88 -37.43 -8.90
CA ALA A 14 18.79 -36.50 -8.67
C ALA A 14 19.37 -35.19 -8.08
N LEU A 15 19.41 -34.11 -8.90
CA LEU A 15 19.61 -32.77 -8.39
C LEU A 15 18.37 -32.39 -7.58
N SER A 16 18.49 -32.39 -6.26
CA SER A 16 17.52 -31.77 -5.39
C SER A 16 17.60 -30.26 -5.59
N LEU A 17 16.64 -29.71 -6.34
CA LEU A 17 16.37 -28.28 -6.37
C LEU A 17 15.85 -27.93 -4.96
N SER A 18 16.73 -27.44 -4.09
CA SER A 18 16.35 -26.75 -2.90
C SER A 18 15.60 -25.48 -3.33
N SER A 19 14.26 -25.52 -3.21
CA SER A 19 13.44 -24.33 -3.28
C SER A 19 13.91 -23.38 -2.19
N PHE A 20 14.60 -22.30 -2.59
CA PHE A 20 14.77 -21.17 -1.71
C PHE A 20 13.37 -20.61 -1.47
N GLU A 21 12.77 -20.94 -0.34
CA GLU A 21 11.66 -20.20 0.18
C GLU A 21 12.19 -18.80 0.45
N VAL A 22 11.87 -17.88 -0.45
CA VAL A 22 11.99 -16.46 -0.16
C VAL A 22 11.01 -16.21 0.98
N SER A 23 11.51 -16.26 2.21
CA SER A 23 10.78 -15.80 3.38
C SER A 23 10.36 -14.37 3.07
N ALA A 24 9.08 -14.16 2.79
CA ALA A 24 8.50 -12.83 2.69
C ALA A 24 8.90 -12.14 4.00
N GLN A 25 9.76 -11.13 3.92
CA GLN A 25 10.14 -10.35 5.09
C GLN A 25 8.84 -9.87 5.70
N GLN A 26 8.56 -10.38 6.89
CA GLN A 26 7.42 -9.95 7.68
C GLN A 26 7.55 -8.45 7.81
N GLU A 27 6.67 -7.70 7.13
CA GLU A 27 6.72 -6.24 7.18
C GLU A 27 6.55 -5.82 8.63
N ASN A 28 7.64 -5.41 9.26
CA ASN A 28 7.59 -4.86 10.61
C ASN A 28 6.84 -3.52 10.54
N TYR A 29 5.56 -3.58 10.80
CA TYR A 29 4.73 -2.38 10.91
C TYR A 29 5.18 -1.56 12.11
N PHE A 30 5.84 -0.45 11.83
CA PHE A 30 6.19 0.50 12.89
C PHE A 30 4.91 1.29 13.24
N ARG A 31 4.42 1.10 14.47
CA ARG A 31 3.30 1.88 14.97
C ARG A 31 3.78 3.30 15.30
N ALA A 32 3.22 4.30 14.63
CA ALA A 32 3.46 5.68 14.98
C ALA A 32 2.84 6.01 16.35
N ILE A 33 3.39 7.01 17.04
CA ILE A 33 2.80 7.53 18.28
C ILE A 33 1.40 8.05 17.97
N GLY A 34 0.40 7.66 18.78
CA GLY A 34 -0.99 8.03 18.54
C GLY A 34 -1.76 7.10 17.59
N THR A 35 -1.14 6.00 17.12
CA THR A 35 -1.87 4.99 16.34
C THR A 35 -3.15 4.54 17.05
N PRO A 36 -4.30 4.52 16.37
CA PRO A 36 -5.54 3.94 16.89
C PRO A 36 -5.34 2.51 17.38
N HIS A 37 -6.10 2.11 18.41
CA HIS A 37 -5.95 0.76 19.01
C HIS A 37 -6.21 -0.38 18.02
N ALA A 38 -7.09 -0.18 17.06
CA ALA A 38 -7.46 -1.16 16.05
C ALA A 38 -7.69 -0.48 14.70
N PRO A 39 -6.63 -0.04 14.00
CA PRO A 39 -6.77 0.58 12.69
C PRO A 39 -7.30 -0.46 11.70
N LYS A 40 -8.30 -0.08 10.89
CA LYS A 40 -8.81 -0.97 9.84
C LYS A 40 -7.85 -1.09 8.64
N VAL A 41 -6.96 -0.13 8.49
CA VAL A 41 -5.90 -0.15 7.48
C VAL A 41 -4.57 -0.05 8.18
N GLU A 42 -3.75 -1.09 8.07
CA GLU A 42 -2.39 -1.05 8.57
C GLU A 42 -1.47 -0.37 7.56
N ILE A 43 -0.75 0.67 8.00
CA ILE A 43 0.16 1.44 7.18
C ILE A 43 1.52 1.52 7.91
N ALA A 44 2.59 1.20 7.20
CA ALA A 44 3.95 1.33 7.73
C ALA A 44 4.44 2.77 7.56
N TRP A 45 4.64 3.48 8.67
CA TRP A 45 5.04 4.90 8.69
C TRP A 45 6.56 5.12 8.74
N ASN A 46 7.35 4.06 8.61
CA ASN A 46 8.83 4.10 8.65
C ASN A 46 9.47 4.04 7.25
N ARG A 47 8.73 4.39 6.22
CA ARG A 47 9.17 4.35 4.82
C ARG A 47 8.50 5.45 4.00
N TYR A 48 9.06 5.74 2.85
CA TYR A 48 8.42 6.56 1.83
C TYR A 48 7.64 5.67 0.86
N TYR A 49 6.60 6.24 0.28
CA TYR A 49 5.76 5.60 -0.73
C TYR A 49 5.91 6.30 -2.07
N SER A 50 5.83 5.57 -3.16
CA SER A 50 5.62 6.14 -4.48
C SER A 50 4.22 6.77 -4.57
N ALA A 51 3.98 7.61 -5.58
CA ALA A 51 2.66 8.19 -5.82
C ALA A 51 1.57 7.10 -5.93
N GLU A 52 1.86 6.02 -6.66
CA GLU A 52 0.97 4.87 -6.80
C GLU A 52 0.71 4.19 -5.45
N GLY A 53 1.76 4.07 -4.62
CA GLY A 53 1.65 3.51 -3.26
C GLY A 53 0.74 4.35 -2.36
N LEU A 54 0.86 5.68 -2.40
CA LEU A 54 -0.02 6.59 -1.66
C LEU A 54 -1.48 6.48 -2.16
N TRP A 55 -1.70 6.44 -3.48
CA TRP A 55 -3.04 6.26 -4.05
C TRP A 55 -3.68 4.94 -3.65
N ASP A 56 -2.92 3.87 -3.61
CA ASP A 56 -3.42 2.56 -3.17
C ASP A 56 -3.79 2.57 -1.69
N LEU A 57 -3.03 3.25 -0.85
CA LEU A 57 -3.37 3.43 0.56
C LEU A 57 -4.62 4.31 0.74
N MET A 58 -4.77 5.40 -0.02
CA MET A 58 -6.00 6.21 -0.04
C MET A 58 -7.23 5.37 -0.40
N LYS A 59 -7.12 4.52 -1.44
CA LYS A 59 -8.19 3.59 -1.84
C LYS A 59 -8.52 2.59 -0.73
N LYS A 60 -7.50 2.02 -0.08
CA LYS A 60 -7.70 1.10 1.05
C LYS A 60 -8.45 1.78 2.20
N ILE A 61 -8.09 3.03 2.54
CA ILE A 61 -8.79 3.83 3.56
C ILE A 61 -10.26 4.02 3.16
N ALA A 62 -10.55 4.45 1.93
CA ALA A 62 -11.91 4.66 1.47
C ALA A 62 -12.75 3.36 1.50
N VAL A 63 -12.18 2.24 1.09
CA VAL A 63 -12.84 0.92 1.14
C VAL A 63 -13.10 0.46 2.58
N ALA A 64 -12.15 0.68 3.47
CA ALA A 64 -12.28 0.27 4.88
C ALA A 64 -13.27 1.15 5.66
N HIS A 65 -13.48 2.40 5.22
CA HIS A 65 -14.31 3.39 5.91
C HIS A 65 -15.37 4.04 4.99
N PRO A 66 -16.25 3.25 4.33
CA PRO A 66 -17.17 3.77 3.30
C PRO A 66 -18.20 4.78 3.79
N LYS A 67 -18.39 4.89 5.10
CA LYS A 67 -19.28 5.88 5.73
C LYS A 67 -18.58 7.19 6.08
N LEU A 68 -17.24 7.18 6.07
CA LEU A 68 -16.41 8.31 6.50
C LEU A 68 -15.49 8.84 5.39
N ALA A 69 -15.14 8.02 4.42
CA ALA A 69 -14.12 8.36 3.42
C ALA A 69 -14.62 8.07 2.00
N LYS A 70 -14.38 9.02 1.08
CA LYS A 70 -14.70 8.92 -0.34
C LYS A 70 -13.50 9.41 -1.16
N ILE A 71 -13.12 8.64 -2.17
CA ILE A 71 -12.02 9.00 -3.07
C ILE A 71 -12.58 9.42 -4.43
N GLU A 72 -12.06 10.50 -4.99
CA GLU A 72 -12.47 11.05 -6.29
C GLU A 72 -11.26 11.59 -7.03
N SER A 73 -11.36 11.63 -8.38
CA SER A 73 -10.42 12.36 -9.21
C SER A 73 -10.95 13.77 -9.44
N ILE A 74 -10.13 14.77 -9.12
CA ILE A 74 -10.44 16.19 -9.40
C ILE A 74 -9.87 16.66 -10.73
N GLY A 75 -9.22 15.78 -11.48
CA GLY A 75 -8.65 16.09 -12.78
C GLY A 75 -7.50 15.19 -13.15
N LYS A 76 -6.79 15.58 -14.19
CA LYS A 76 -5.63 14.86 -14.71
C LYS A 76 -4.39 15.75 -14.67
N SER A 77 -3.25 15.15 -14.34
CA SER A 77 -1.94 15.78 -14.49
C SER A 77 -1.56 15.90 -15.98
N VAL A 78 -0.47 16.62 -16.25
CA VAL A 78 0.09 16.75 -17.62
C VAL A 78 0.41 15.38 -18.23
N GLU A 79 0.79 14.41 -17.42
CA GLU A 79 1.06 13.03 -17.85
C GLU A 79 -0.18 12.13 -17.89
N GLY A 80 -1.38 12.70 -17.70
CA GLY A 80 -2.65 11.96 -17.75
C GLY A 80 -2.97 11.16 -16.50
N ARG A 81 -2.19 11.26 -15.41
CA ARG A 81 -2.48 10.59 -14.13
C ARG A 81 -3.62 11.31 -13.41
N ASP A 82 -4.43 10.54 -12.69
CA ASP A 82 -5.47 11.12 -11.84
C ASP A 82 -4.89 11.95 -10.70
N ILE A 83 -5.47 13.12 -10.46
CA ILE A 83 -5.24 13.90 -9.25
C ILE A 83 -6.33 13.49 -8.28
N LEU A 84 -5.97 12.64 -7.30
CA LEU A 84 -6.92 12.05 -6.37
C LEU A 84 -7.08 12.92 -5.12
N THR A 85 -8.33 13.04 -4.67
CA THR A 85 -8.68 13.59 -3.35
C THR A 85 -9.36 12.52 -2.51
N LEU A 86 -9.17 12.62 -1.20
CA LEU A 86 -9.87 11.82 -0.21
C LEU A 86 -10.72 12.76 0.66
N THR A 87 -12.02 12.73 0.49
CA THR A 87 -12.97 13.48 1.33
C THR A 87 -13.27 12.66 2.56
N ILE A 88 -13.06 13.26 3.75
CA ILE A 88 -13.32 12.63 5.04
C ILE A 88 -14.40 13.42 5.77
N THR A 89 -15.51 12.77 6.05
CA THR A 89 -16.65 13.33 6.80
C THR A 89 -17.57 12.18 7.20
N ASP A 90 -18.39 12.39 8.23
CA ASP A 90 -19.52 11.50 8.47
C ASP A 90 -20.65 11.82 7.47
N PHE A 91 -20.80 10.99 6.45
CA PHE A 91 -21.82 11.14 5.41
C PHE A 91 -23.26 10.95 5.92
N ALA A 92 -23.44 10.36 7.12
CA ALA A 92 -24.76 10.25 7.75
C ALA A 92 -25.28 11.59 8.27
N THR A 93 -24.41 12.58 8.48
CA THR A 93 -24.77 13.91 9.01
C THR A 93 -25.05 14.96 7.92
N GLY A 94 -25.18 14.55 6.67
CA GLY A 94 -25.50 15.42 5.54
C GLY A 94 -24.41 15.42 4.46
N LYS A 95 -24.63 16.17 3.39
CA LYS A 95 -23.71 16.25 2.26
C LYS A 95 -22.41 16.93 2.68
N ASP A 96 -21.29 16.43 2.16
CA ASP A 96 -19.97 17.03 2.35
C ASP A 96 -19.92 18.47 1.82
N THR A 97 -20.56 18.76 0.69
CA THR A 97 -20.64 20.09 0.07
C THR A 97 -21.36 21.14 0.93
N ASP A 98 -22.16 20.73 1.89
CA ASP A 98 -22.94 21.63 2.76
C ASP A 98 -22.22 21.88 4.11
N LYS A 99 -21.00 21.37 4.28
CA LYS A 99 -20.21 21.47 5.50
C LYS A 99 -18.98 22.35 5.31
N PRO A 100 -18.54 23.06 6.35
CA PRO A 100 -17.22 23.69 6.33
C PRO A 100 -16.14 22.62 6.14
N ALA A 101 -15.11 22.96 5.38
CA ALA A 101 -14.03 22.01 5.06
C ALA A 101 -12.65 22.59 5.36
N MET A 102 -11.72 21.71 5.67
CA MET A 102 -10.29 21.99 5.69
C MET A 102 -9.64 21.29 4.52
N TRP A 103 -8.83 22.01 3.74
CA TRP A 103 -7.99 21.44 2.71
C TRP A 103 -6.62 21.11 3.30
N ILE A 104 -6.15 19.88 3.05
CA ILE A 104 -4.83 19.42 3.43
C ILE A 104 -4.18 18.82 2.19
N ASP A 105 -3.03 19.33 1.82
CA ASP A 105 -2.20 18.81 0.74
C ASP A 105 -0.74 18.77 1.17
N GLY A 106 0.06 18.07 0.41
CA GLY A 106 1.49 17.94 0.66
C GLY A 106 2.23 17.57 -0.62
N ASN A 107 3.56 17.66 -0.57
CA ASN A 107 4.44 17.35 -1.69
C ASN A 107 4.24 18.29 -2.89
N ILE A 108 3.92 19.55 -2.63
CA ILE A 108 3.76 20.57 -3.69
C ILE A 108 5.06 20.76 -4.47
N HIS A 109 6.20 20.65 -3.80
CA HIS A 109 7.50 20.49 -4.46
C HIS A 109 7.92 19.01 -4.36
N SER A 110 8.39 18.45 -5.45
CA SER A 110 8.68 17.02 -5.59
C SER A 110 9.71 16.46 -4.59
N ASN A 111 10.54 17.30 -4.01
CA ASN A 111 11.54 16.93 -3.00
C ASN A 111 11.00 16.90 -1.55
N GLU A 112 9.77 17.34 -1.32
CA GLU A 112 9.11 17.35 0.00
C GLU A 112 8.37 16.03 0.23
N VAL A 113 9.05 14.92 0.01
CA VAL A 113 8.44 13.58 -0.03
C VAL A 113 7.64 13.22 1.23
N GLN A 114 7.99 13.77 2.39
CA GLN A 114 7.26 13.56 3.64
C GLN A 114 5.84 14.17 3.63
N GLY A 115 5.58 15.16 2.76
CA GLY A 115 4.28 15.83 2.69
C GLY A 115 3.15 14.89 2.29
N GLY A 116 3.43 13.94 1.40
CA GLY A 116 2.48 12.91 0.98
C GLY A 116 2.11 11.98 2.13
N GLU A 117 3.11 11.44 2.83
CA GLU A 117 2.89 10.57 4.00
C GLU A 117 2.18 11.30 5.14
N PHE A 118 2.54 12.58 5.38
CA PHE A 118 1.89 13.37 6.41
C PHE A 118 0.39 13.57 6.12
N SER A 119 0.05 13.95 4.90
CA SER A 119 -1.35 14.13 4.49
C SER A 119 -2.13 12.81 4.60
N LEU A 120 -1.51 11.70 4.19
CA LEU A 120 -2.10 10.37 4.34
C LEU A 120 -2.25 9.96 5.81
N TYR A 121 -1.27 10.29 6.66
CA TYR A 121 -1.34 10.01 8.10
C TYR A 121 -2.53 10.73 8.74
N VAL A 122 -2.74 12.02 8.40
CA VAL A 122 -3.92 12.77 8.89
C VAL A 122 -5.21 12.10 8.46
N ALA A 123 -5.31 11.71 7.19
CA ALA A 123 -6.47 11.01 6.65
C ALA A 123 -6.75 9.69 7.41
N TRP A 124 -5.72 8.89 7.60
CA TRP A 124 -5.80 7.62 8.32
C TRP A 124 -6.16 7.80 9.81
N TYR A 125 -5.65 8.85 10.45
CA TYR A 125 -5.95 9.15 11.86
C TYR A 125 -7.39 9.59 12.08
N LEU A 126 -8.01 10.25 11.09
CA LEU A 126 -9.39 10.75 11.16
C LEU A 126 -10.45 9.70 10.81
N THR A 127 -10.05 8.53 10.32
CA THR A 127 -10.96 7.45 9.89
C THR A 127 -10.88 6.23 10.77
#